data_5816b19983071325f935b3d16b0a8f16
#
_entry.id   5816b19983071325f935b3d16b0a8f16
#
_cell.length_a   1.000
_cell.length_b   1.000
_cell.length_c   1.000
_cell.angle_alpha   90.00
_cell.angle_beta   90.00
_cell.angle_gamma   90.00
#
_symmetry.space_group_name_H-M   'P 1'
#
loop_
_entity.id
_entity.type
_entity.pdbx_description
1 polymer ?
#
loop_
_entity_poly.entity_id
_entity_poly.type
_entity_poly.pdbx_seq_one_letter_code
_entity_poly.pdbx_strand_id
1 'polypeptide(L)'
;TSWNLKYYSQSKILLNGNRFMRYINIEKVESGMVLAKEVFDDDGRVLLAANTILTKEYIIRLSIRGYQGVYIEDELSRGIQIDEVISIELRNEGAKAVKEGNIDSLKSIAKNIVSQLLEKDKSISLDIKDLRTYDNYTYKHSVNVAVISTIIGIYLSYDEESLYELCLAALMH
;
A
#
# COMPACT_ATOMS: atom_id res chain seq x y z
N THR A 1 -32.51 -6.26 -28.64
CA THR A 1 -32.51 -7.61 -28.10
C THR A 1 -31.70 -7.63 -26.80
N SER A 2 -32.36 -7.99 -25.82
CA SER A 2 -32.41 -7.91 -24.38
C SER A 2 -31.32 -8.71 -23.65
N TRP A 3 -30.08 -8.23 -23.51
CA TRP A 3 -29.06 -8.89 -22.68
C TRP A 3 -28.15 -7.94 -21.84
N ASN A 4 -28.49 -6.66 -21.73
CA ASN A 4 -27.59 -5.68 -21.08
C ASN A 4 -28.13 -4.97 -19.82
N LEU A 5 -29.12 -5.53 -19.11
CA LEU A 5 -29.73 -4.85 -17.96
C LEU A 5 -29.78 -5.69 -16.68
N LYS A 6 -28.96 -6.74 -16.53
CA LYS A 6 -28.99 -7.60 -15.34
C LYS A 6 -27.77 -7.52 -14.43
N TYR A 7 -26.78 -6.67 -14.73
CA TYR A 7 -25.54 -6.54 -13.91
C TYR A 7 -25.44 -5.23 -13.10
N TYR A 8 -26.43 -4.36 -13.16
CA TYR A 8 -26.36 -3.03 -12.48
C TYR A 8 -27.19 -2.89 -11.20
N SER A 9 -27.66 -3.97 -10.61
CA SER A 9 -28.53 -3.88 -9.44
C SER A 9 -28.10 -4.81 -8.31
N GLN A 10 -26.93 -4.69 -7.81
CA GLN A 10 -26.56 -5.05 -6.41
C GLN A 10 -25.19 -4.49 -6.01
N SER A 11 -24.99 -3.19 -6.13
CA SER A 11 -23.99 -2.49 -5.33
C SER A 11 -24.51 -2.38 -3.89
N LYS A 12 -24.51 -3.50 -3.16
CA LYS A 12 -24.51 -3.45 -1.70
C LYS A 12 -23.17 -2.85 -1.28
N ILE A 13 -23.21 -1.59 -0.86
CA ILE A 13 -22.19 -0.95 -0.05
C ILE A 13 -22.06 -1.81 1.21
N LEU A 14 -21.11 -2.72 1.22
CA LEU A 14 -20.61 -3.33 2.44
C LEU A 14 -19.50 -2.42 2.94
N LEU A 15 -19.88 -1.47 3.77
CA LEU A 15 -19.00 -0.81 4.73
C LEU A 15 -18.45 -1.91 5.63
N ASN A 16 -17.11 -2.08 5.67
CA ASN A 16 -16.39 -3.11 6.41
C ASN A 16 -16.57 -4.54 5.90
N GLY A 17 -15.92 -4.92 4.82
CA GLY A 17 -15.94 -6.29 4.34
C GLY A 17 -14.76 -6.56 3.43
N ASN A 18 -14.03 -7.63 3.75
CA ASN A 18 -12.93 -8.21 3.01
C ASN A 18 -13.16 -8.11 1.48
N ARG A 19 -12.48 -7.16 0.83
CA ARG A 19 -12.40 -7.14 -0.63
C ARG A 19 -11.35 -8.13 -1.04
N PHE A 20 -11.72 -9.07 -1.86
CA PHE A 20 -10.80 -9.99 -2.47
C PHE A 20 -10.03 -9.24 -3.56
N MET A 21 -8.73 -9.10 -3.40
CA MET A 21 -7.91 -8.33 -4.31
C MET A 21 -6.60 -9.05 -4.61
N ARG A 22 -6.09 -8.84 -5.82
CA ARG A 22 -4.82 -9.38 -6.27
C ARG A 22 -3.98 -8.27 -6.89
N TYR A 23 -2.70 -8.23 -6.55
CA TYR A 23 -1.75 -7.38 -7.24
C TYR A 23 -1.41 -7.96 -8.62
N ILE A 24 -1.55 -7.14 -9.66
CA ILE A 24 -1.23 -7.53 -11.03
C ILE A 24 -0.21 -6.53 -11.58
N ASN A 25 0.88 -7.07 -12.14
CA ASN A 25 1.86 -6.26 -12.86
C ASN A 25 1.18 -5.53 -14.02
N ILE A 26 1.56 -4.27 -14.27
CA ILE A 26 0.91 -3.39 -15.24
C ILE A 26 0.87 -3.99 -16.66
N GLU A 27 1.88 -4.78 -17.03
CA GLU A 27 1.95 -5.48 -18.31
C GLU A 27 0.89 -6.57 -18.49
N LYS A 28 0.34 -7.07 -17.35
CA LYS A 28 -0.69 -8.12 -17.32
C LYS A 28 -2.07 -7.58 -16.98
N VAL A 29 -2.20 -6.27 -16.77
CA VAL A 29 -3.48 -5.63 -16.53
C VAL A 29 -4.25 -5.52 -17.83
N GLU A 30 -5.50 -5.94 -17.83
CA GLU A 30 -6.38 -5.92 -19.01
C GLU A 30 -7.50 -4.88 -18.83
N SER A 31 -7.94 -4.34 -19.96
CA SER A 31 -9.09 -3.43 -19.98
C SER A 31 -10.35 -4.16 -19.52
N GLY A 32 -11.12 -3.50 -18.63
CA GLY A 32 -12.31 -4.07 -18.01
C GLY A 32 -12.06 -4.57 -16.58
N MET A 33 -10.80 -4.74 -16.14
CA MET A 33 -10.49 -5.05 -14.75
C MET A 33 -10.87 -3.88 -13.85
N VAL A 34 -11.24 -4.19 -12.60
CA VAL A 34 -11.72 -3.22 -11.62
C VAL A 34 -10.65 -3.01 -10.54
N LEU A 35 -10.29 -1.75 -10.30
CA LEU A 35 -9.37 -1.40 -9.22
C LEU A 35 -9.96 -1.75 -7.85
N ALA A 36 -9.23 -2.53 -7.07
CA ALA A 36 -9.59 -2.85 -5.69
C ALA A 36 -9.12 -1.77 -4.70
N LYS A 37 -8.00 -1.11 -4.99
CA LYS A 37 -7.42 -0.01 -4.20
C LYS A 37 -7.23 1.24 -5.05
N GLU A 38 -7.21 2.38 -4.39
CA GLU A 38 -6.89 3.66 -5.01
C GLU A 38 -5.45 3.69 -5.51
N VAL A 39 -5.24 4.38 -6.62
CA VAL A 39 -3.92 4.70 -7.15
C VAL A 39 -3.64 6.16 -6.86
N PHE A 40 -2.52 6.44 -6.23
CA PHE A 40 -2.12 7.80 -5.84
C PHE A 40 -0.99 8.30 -6.74
N ASP A 41 -0.94 9.61 -6.96
CA ASP A 41 0.21 10.27 -7.59
C ASP A 41 1.34 10.51 -6.58
N ASP A 42 2.46 11.12 -7.07
CA ASP A 42 3.64 11.41 -6.27
C ASP A 42 3.38 12.40 -5.12
N ASP A 43 2.34 13.22 -5.24
CA ASP A 43 1.93 14.16 -4.22
C ASP A 43 0.92 13.56 -3.22
N GLY A 44 0.59 12.27 -3.35
CA GLY A 44 -0.37 11.57 -2.51
C GLY A 44 -1.85 11.87 -2.87
N ARG A 45 -2.11 12.48 -4.03
CA ARG A 45 -3.47 12.71 -4.51
C ARG A 45 -4.00 11.47 -5.21
N VAL A 46 -5.28 11.20 -5.07
CA VAL A 46 -5.93 10.08 -5.76
C VAL A 46 -5.91 10.34 -7.27
N LEU A 47 -5.16 9.52 -8.00
CA LEU A 47 -5.09 9.53 -9.45
C LEU A 47 -6.24 8.73 -10.08
N LEU A 48 -6.52 7.54 -9.52
CA LEU A 48 -7.65 6.70 -9.86
C LEU A 48 -8.28 6.16 -8.56
N ALA A 49 -9.58 6.28 -8.43
CA ALA A 49 -10.31 5.80 -7.26
C ALA A 49 -10.47 4.27 -7.29
N ALA A 50 -10.61 3.65 -6.12
CA ALA A 50 -11.08 2.27 -6.02
C ALA A 50 -12.42 2.10 -6.76
N ASN A 51 -12.69 0.90 -7.27
CA ASN A 51 -13.83 0.57 -8.15
C ASN A 51 -13.78 1.20 -9.55
N THR A 52 -12.69 1.86 -9.93
CA THR A 52 -12.52 2.33 -11.30
C THR A 52 -12.33 1.14 -12.24
N ILE A 53 -13.12 1.08 -13.30
CA ILE A 53 -12.92 0.12 -14.39
C ILE A 53 -11.76 0.62 -15.24
N LEU A 54 -10.71 -0.18 -15.35
CA LEU A 54 -9.52 0.16 -16.12
C LEU A 54 -9.80 0.10 -17.61
N THR A 55 -9.50 1.20 -18.30
CA THR A 55 -9.48 1.25 -19.75
C THR A 55 -8.06 1.08 -20.28
N LYS A 56 -7.90 0.76 -21.56
CA LYS A 56 -6.59 0.71 -22.21
C LYS A 56 -5.79 2.01 -22.01
N GLU A 57 -6.50 3.14 -22.05
CA GLU A 57 -5.89 4.46 -21.87
C GLU A 57 -5.35 4.65 -20.45
N TYR A 58 -6.10 4.24 -19.42
CA TYR A 58 -5.62 4.28 -18.03
C TYR A 58 -4.39 3.41 -17.84
N ILE A 59 -4.41 2.18 -18.37
CA ILE A 59 -3.28 1.24 -18.28
C ILE A 59 -2.02 1.84 -18.90
N ILE A 60 -2.14 2.39 -20.12
CA ILE A 60 -1.01 3.04 -20.82
C ILE A 60 -0.48 4.24 -20.01
N ARG A 61 -1.36 5.08 -19.48
CA ARG A 61 -0.95 6.25 -18.68
C ARG A 61 -0.25 5.83 -17.38
N LEU A 62 -0.72 4.78 -16.71
CA LEU A 62 -0.07 4.22 -15.53
C LEU A 62 1.31 3.67 -15.88
N SER A 63 1.41 2.90 -16.96
CA SER A 63 2.69 2.35 -17.43
C SER A 63 3.72 3.45 -17.77
N ILE A 64 3.32 4.49 -18.51
CA ILE A 64 4.19 5.63 -18.85
C ILE A 64 4.66 6.38 -17.59
N ARG A 65 3.84 6.43 -16.54
CA ARG A 65 4.20 7.03 -15.26
C ARG A 65 5.05 6.12 -14.36
N GLY A 66 5.40 4.90 -14.82
CA GLY A 66 6.28 3.99 -14.08
C GLY A 66 5.59 3.10 -13.05
N TYR A 67 4.26 3.05 -13.02
CA TYR A 67 3.56 2.12 -12.11
C TYR A 67 3.86 0.68 -12.51
N GLN A 68 4.36 -0.12 -11.58
CA GLN A 68 4.73 -1.51 -11.83
C GLN A 68 3.52 -2.45 -11.84
N GLY A 69 2.43 -2.05 -11.21
CA GLY A 69 1.18 -2.82 -11.17
C GLY A 69 0.13 -2.15 -10.30
N VAL A 70 -1.03 -2.78 -10.18
CA VAL A 70 -2.20 -2.29 -9.45
C VAL A 70 -2.93 -3.44 -8.75
N TYR A 71 -3.70 -3.11 -7.71
CA TYR A 71 -4.60 -4.06 -7.06
C TYR A 71 -5.92 -4.13 -7.83
N ILE A 72 -6.28 -5.33 -8.24
CA ILE A 72 -7.51 -5.62 -9.00
C ILE A 72 -8.45 -6.47 -8.13
N GLU A 73 -9.76 -6.22 -8.23
CA GLU A 73 -10.77 -7.09 -7.64
C GLU A 73 -10.70 -8.47 -8.31
N ASP A 74 -10.59 -9.52 -7.50
CA ASP A 74 -10.48 -10.89 -7.99
C ASP A 74 -11.23 -11.86 -7.09
N GLU A 75 -12.25 -12.52 -7.65
CA GLU A 75 -13.01 -13.54 -6.93
C GLU A 75 -12.17 -14.78 -6.56
N LEU A 76 -11.09 -15.04 -7.30
CA LEU A 76 -10.16 -16.13 -7.00
C LEU A 76 -9.32 -15.88 -5.75
N SER A 77 -9.22 -14.63 -5.29
CA SER A 77 -8.53 -14.23 -4.06
C SER A 77 -9.42 -14.34 -2.82
N ARG A 78 -10.56 -15.05 -2.91
CA ARG A 78 -11.48 -15.28 -1.79
C ARG A 78 -10.75 -15.93 -0.62
N GLY A 79 -10.67 -15.20 0.52
CA GLY A 79 -10.04 -15.68 1.75
C GLY A 79 -8.59 -15.23 1.93
N ILE A 80 -7.99 -14.49 0.99
CA ILE A 80 -6.69 -13.86 1.20
C ILE A 80 -6.93 -12.49 1.80
N GLN A 81 -6.70 -12.35 3.09
CA GLN A 81 -6.69 -11.08 3.81
C GLN A 81 -5.28 -10.50 3.69
N ILE A 82 -5.13 -9.37 3.01
CA ILE A 82 -3.87 -8.64 3.00
C ILE A 82 -3.94 -7.65 4.16
N ASP A 83 -3.37 -8.05 5.30
CA ASP A 83 -3.23 -7.16 6.45
C ASP A 83 -2.08 -6.18 6.15
N GLU A 84 -2.41 -4.89 6.10
CA GLU A 84 -1.38 -3.87 5.96
C GLU A 84 -0.46 -3.88 7.19
N VAL A 85 0.84 -3.89 6.93
CA VAL A 85 1.86 -3.96 7.98
C VAL A 85 1.83 -2.72 8.87
N ILE A 86 1.61 -1.54 8.27
CA ILE A 86 1.30 -0.28 8.95
C ILE A 86 0.11 0.38 8.27
N SER A 87 -0.61 1.25 8.97
CA SER A 87 -1.77 1.94 8.39
C SER A 87 -1.39 2.81 7.19
N ILE A 88 -2.32 2.97 6.24
CA ILE A 88 -2.13 3.82 5.05
C ILE A 88 -1.85 5.27 5.45
N GLU A 89 -2.55 5.74 6.47
CA GLU A 89 -2.41 7.08 7.03
C GLU A 89 -0.98 7.30 7.51
N LEU A 90 -0.45 6.40 8.34
CA LEU A 90 0.92 6.49 8.87
C LEU A 90 1.95 6.45 7.73
N ARG A 91 1.71 5.64 6.70
CA ARG A 91 2.57 5.56 5.52
C ARG A 91 2.61 6.89 4.75
N ASN A 92 1.45 7.51 4.54
CA ASN A 92 1.35 8.79 3.83
C ASN A 92 1.95 9.94 4.65
N GLU A 93 1.70 9.98 5.96
CA GLU A 93 2.32 10.95 6.87
C GLU A 93 3.84 10.79 6.90
N GLY A 94 4.33 9.55 6.93
CA GLY A 94 5.76 9.25 6.86
C GLY A 94 6.40 9.76 5.57
N ALA A 95 5.79 9.47 4.42
CA ALA A 95 6.27 9.96 3.13
C ALA A 95 6.30 11.50 3.06
N LYS A 96 5.28 12.15 3.62
CA LYS A 96 5.25 13.61 3.73
C LYS A 96 6.36 14.15 4.63
N ALA A 97 6.56 13.55 5.81
CA ALA A 97 7.61 13.96 6.74
C ALA A 97 9.02 13.81 6.14
N VAL A 98 9.26 12.72 5.37
CA VAL A 98 10.52 12.53 4.62
C VAL A 98 10.69 13.62 3.55
N LYS A 99 9.64 13.91 2.78
CA LYS A 99 9.65 14.95 1.75
C LYS A 99 9.99 16.34 2.32
N GLU A 100 9.43 16.65 3.48
CA GLU A 100 9.61 17.95 4.14
C GLU A 100 10.94 18.04 4.91
N GLY A 101 11.61 16.92 5.17
CA GLY A 101 12.84 16.87 5.97
C GLY A 101 12.64 17.32 7.42
N ASN A 102 11.40 17.20 7.94
CA ASN A 102 11.07 17.65 9.29
C ASN A 102 11.44 16.57 10.32
N ILE A 103 12.54 16.79 11.04
CA ILE A 103 13.10 15.84 12.00
C ILE A 103 12.13 15.49 13.13
N ASP A 104 11.36 16.44 13.64
CA ASP A 104 10.42 16.16 14.75
C ASP A 104 9.24 15.32 14.27
N SER A 105 8.77 15.56 13.06
CA SER A 105 7.79 14.70 12.42
C SER A 105 8.35 13.30 12.18
N LEU A 106 9.58 13.16 11.69
CA LEU A 106 10.23 11.86 11.46
C LEU A 106 10.39 11.06 12.76
N LYS A 107 10.75 11.71 13.87
CA LYS A 107 10.80 11.08 15.20
C LYS A 107 9.44 10.54 15.64
N SER A 108 8.37 11.32 15.42
CA SER A 108 7.01 10.89 15.73
C SER A 108 6.58 9.70 14.87
N ILE A 109 6.87 9.76 13.56
CA ILE A 109 6.57 8.67 12.61
C ILE A 109 7.33 7.39 13.00
N ALA A 110 8.62 7.48 13.33
CA ALA A 110 9.41 6.33 13.76
C ALA A 110 8.80 5.64 14.98
N LYS A 111 8.41 6.41 16.01
CA LYS A 111 7.71 5.87 17.19
C LYS A 111 6.42 5.17 16.84
N ASN A 112 5.59 5.77 15.97
CA ASN A 112 4.32 5.20 15.57
C ASN A 112 4.50 3.92 14.74
N ILE A 113 5.50 3.86 13.85
CA ILE A 113 5.84 2.64 13.10
C ILE A 113 6.24 1.52 14.05
N VAL A 114 7.17 1.77 14.97
CA VAL A 114 7.63 0.77 15.95
C VAL A 114 6.46 0.28 16.81
N SER A 115 5.62 1.18 17.34
CA SER A 115 4.46 0.82 18.15
C SER A 115 3.49 -0.06 17.37
N GLN A 116 3.09 0.32 16.13
CA GLN A 116 2.17 -0.48 15.33
C GLN A 116 2.74 -1.88 14.98
N LEU A 117 4.06 -1.98 14.78
CA LEU A 117 4.71 -3.26 14.48
C LEU A 117 4.83 -4.16 15.70
N LEU A 118 5.06 -3.60 16.88
CA LEU A 118 5.13 -4.36 18.14
C LEU A 118 3.75 -4.83 18.62
N GLU A 119 2.69 -4.08 18.34
CA GLU A 119 1.30 -4.46 18.66
C GLU A 119 0.80 -5.64 17.81
N LYS A 120 1.35 -5.83 16.62
CA LYS A 120 1.01 -6.97 15.76
C LYS A 120 1.73 -8.22 16.27
N ASP A 121 0.95 -9.29 16.43
CA ASP A 121 1.48 -10.60 16.83
C ASP A 121 2.66 -11.03 15.94
N LYS A 122 3.63 -11.78 16.50
CA LYS A 122 4.87 -12.22 15.82
C LYS A 122 4.66 -13.03 14.52
N SER A 123 3.41 -13.22 14.11
CA SER A 123 3.02 -13.83 12.84
C SER A 123 2.93 -12.82 11.68
N ILE A 124 3.70 -11.71 11.71
CA ILE A 124 3.74 -10.78 10.57
C ILE A 124 4.26 -11.56 9.36
N SER A 125 3.34 -12.09 8.58
CA SER A 125 3.66 -12.62 7.26
C SER A 125 3.99 -11.41 6.37
N LEU A 126 5.29 -11.15 6.21
CA LEU A 126 5.77 -10.17 5.25
C LEU A 126 5.38 -10.63 3.83
N ASP A 127 4.26 -10.18 3.33
CA ASP A 127 4.09 -10.19 1.90
C ASP A 127 4.91 -9.02 1.32
N ILE A 128 6.15 -9.36 0.92
CA ILE A 128 7.09 -8.42 0.26
C ILE A 128 6.44 -7.75 -0.96
N LYS A 129 5.36 -8.31 -1.49
CA LYS A 129 4.58 -7.73 -2.59
C LYS A 129 3.90 -6.43 -2.19
N ASP A 130 3.41 -6.31 -0.95
CA ASP A 130 2.80 -5.06 -0.46
C ASP A 130 3.80 -3.91 -0.40
N LEU A 131 5.08 -4.21 -0.19
CA LEU A 131 6.15 -3.22 -0.16
C LEU A 131 6.59 -2.77 -1.56
N ARG A 132 6.35 -3.59 -2.60
CA ARG A 132 6.65 -3.25 -4.01
C ARG A 132 5.58 -2.41 -4.68
N THR A 133 4.38 -2.34 -4.12
CA THR A 133 3.21 -1.75 -4.79
C THR A 133 3.21 -0.23 -4.80
N TYR A 134 4.08 0.40 -4.02
CA TYR A 134 4.14 1.85 -3.86
C TYR A 134 5.40 2.44 -4.48
N ASP A 135 5.73 2.01 -5.70
CA ASP A 135 6.77 2.66 -6.48
C ASP A 135 6.25 3.97 -7.09
N ASN A 136 6.39 5.02 -6.30
CA ASN A 136 6.85 6.30 -6.81
C ASN A 136 7.90 6.85 -5.84
N TYR A 137 8.94 6.57 -6.21
CA TYR A 137 10.34 6.65 -6.24
C TYR A 137 11.06 7.58 -5.24
N THR A 138 10.60 8.23 -4.23
CA THR A 138 11.56 8.88 -3.34
C THR A 138 11.20 8.78 -1.85
N TYR A 139 10.07 9.27 -1.47
CA TYR A 139 9.75 9.42 -0.04
C TYR A 139 9.05 8.18 0.55
N LYS A 140 8.26 7.50 -0.27
CA LYS A 140 7.61 6.23 0.12
C LYS A 140 8.61 5.08 0.25
N HIS A 141 9.69 5.11 -0.55
CA HIS A 141 10.79 4.17 -0.43
C HIS A 141 11.43 4.21 0.96
N SER A 142 11.76 5.41 1.48
CA SER A 142 12.34 5.54 2.82
C SER A 142 11.41 4.98 3.91
N VAL A 143 10.09 5.21 3.79
CA VAL A 143 9.11 4.60 4.71
C VAL A 143 9.11 3.08 4.60
N ASN A 144 9.16 2.52 3.38
CA ASN A 144 9.22 1.07 3.18
C ASN A 144 10.51 0.48 3.76
N VAL A 145 11.66 1.12 3.52
CA VAL A 145 12.94 0.70 4.10
C VAL A 145 12.87 0.73 5.63
N ALA A 146 12.29 1.76 6.23
CA ALA A 146 12.12 1.86 7.67
C ALA A 146 11.25 0.73 8.23
N VAL A 147 10.11 0.44 7.59
CA VAL A 147 9.24 -0.67 7.99
C VAL A 147 9.96 -2.01 7.92
N ILE A 148 10.63 -2.30 6.78
CA ILE A 148 11.36 -3.57 6.60
C ILE A 148 12.47 -3.70 7.63
N SER A 149 13.29 -2.66 7.80
CA SER A 149 14.40 -2.66 8.76
C SER A 149 13.92 -2.89 10.18
N THR A 150 12.82 -2.24 10.58
CA THR A 150 12.23 -2.42 11.91
C THR A 150 11.73 -3.85 12.10
N ILE A 151 11.07 -4.44 11.11
CA ILE A 151 10.63 -5.83 11.18
C ILE A 151 11.81 -6.78 11.32
N ILE A 152 12.89 -6.58 10.55
CA ILE A 152 14.12 -7.36 10.70
C ILE A 152 14.69 -7.22 12.12
N GLY A 153 14.71 -6.01 12.66
CA GLY A 153 15.14 -5.74 14.04
C GLY A 153 14.29 -6.49 15.07
N ILE A 154 12.97 -6.55 14.89
CA ILE A 154 12.06 -7.34 15.75
C ILE A 154 12.41 -8.83 15.70
N TYR A 155 12.65 -9.38 14.51
CA TYR A 155 13.08 -10.78 14.37
C TYR A 155 14.45 -11.07 15.00
N LEU A 156 15.33 -10.07 15.02
CA LEU A 156 16.65 -10.14 15.69
C LEU A 156 16.55 -9.85 17.19
N SER A 157 15.33 -9.65 17.72
CA SER A 157 15.07 -9.38 19.15
C SER A 157 15.74 -8.10 19.68
N TYR A 158 15.81 -7.07 18.84
CA TYR A 158 16.22 -5.74 19.28
C TYR A 158 15.23 -5.18 20.31
N ASP A 159 15.73 -4.42 21.27
CA ASP A 159 14.88 -3.68 22.19
C ASP A 159 14.19 -2.49 21.50
N GLU A 160 13.19 -1.92 22.17
CA GLU A 160 12.36 -0.86 21.59
C GLU A 160 13.17 0.39 21.23
N GLU A 161 14.20 0.73 22.02
CA GLU A 161 15.08 1.87 21.78
C GLU A 161 15.90 1.66 20.50
N SER A 162 16.52 0.49 20.34
CA SER A 162 17.27 0.11 19.14
C SER A 162 16.37 0.05 17.91
N LEU A 163 15.11 -0.45 18.03
CA LEU A 163 14.13 -0.46 16.95
C LEU A 163 13.77 0.97 16.53
N TYR A 164 13.58 1.86 17.48
CA TYR A 164 13.29 3.27 17.20
C TYR A 164 14.46 3.95 16.46
N GLU A 165 15.69 3.76 16.92
CA GLU A 165 16.88 4.33 16.27
C GLU A 165 17.05 3.79 14.84
N LEU A 166 16.88 2.48 14.67
CA LEU A 166 16.93 1.81 13.35
C LEU A 166 15.87 2.35 12.40
N CYS A 167 14.63 2.49 12.88
CA CYS A 167 13.52 3.02 12.09
C CYS A 167 13.76 4.47 11.70
N LEU A 168 14.19 5.31 12.64
CA LEU A 168 14.49 6.72 12.37
C LEU A 168 15.63 6.89 11.37
N ALA A 169 16.73 6.14 11.54
CA ALA A 169 17.85 6.14 10.61
C ALA A 169 17.41 5.73 9.19
N ALA A 170 16.55 4.71 9.08
CA ALA A 170 16.04 4.24 7.82
C ALA A 170 15.06 5.23 7.15
N LEU A 171 14.30 6.02 7.91
CA LEU A 171 13.48 7.11 7.36
C LEU A 171 14.32 8.26 6.78
N MET A 172 15.51 8.47 7.35
CA MET A 172 16.41 9.58 6.98
C MET A 172 17.42 9.22 5.88
N HIS A 173 17.39 8.00 5.40
CA HIS A 173 18.40 7.50 4.45
C HIS A 173 18.23 8.01 3.01
#